data_8f010e3cbb9f50a4fe141dde864820e9
#
_entry.id   8f010e3cbb9f50a4fe141dde864820e9
#
_cell.length_a   1.000
_cell.length_b   1.000
_cell.length_c   1.000
_cell.angle_alpha   90.00
_cell.angle_beta   90.00
_cell.angle_gamma   90.00
#
_symmetry.space_group_name_H-M   'P 1'
#
loop_
_entity.id
_entity.type
_entity.pdbx_description
1 polymer ?
#
loop_
_entity_poly.entity_id
_entity_poly.type
_entity_poly.pdbx_seq_one_letter_code
_entity_poly.pdbx_strand_id
1 'polypeptide(L)'
;YDTVRYIEKKLERSCPTDTLGCPDILLLQCEELAVIDNLSGKLYLIVYADPAQPEAYTNAKKRLRDLKEQLKYSVSASVVKPSQGFPAERDFAKADYIAAVVRAKELIAGGDFMQVQVGQRIKKPYTQSPLSLYRALRSLNPSPYMYYYNFSGATADGADFHVVGASPEILVRQEHTPEGD
;
A
#
# COMPACT_ATOMS: atom_id res chain seq x y z
N TYR A 1 -9.70 -6.17 1.59
CA TYR A 1 -11.08 -5.79 1.93
C TYR A 1 -12.09 -6.50 1.04
N ASP A 2 -11.83 -6.60 -0.25
CA ASP A 2 -12.71 -7.23 -1.24
C ASP A 2 -12.96 -8.74 -0.99
N THR A 3 -12.12 -9.36 -0.16
CA THR A 3 -12.30 -10.75 0.27
C THR A 3 -13.55 -11.01 1.09
N VAL A 4 -14.22 -9.96 1.58
CA VAL A 4 -15.52 -10.08 2.27
C VAL A 4 -16.56 -10.81 1.43
N ARG A 5 -16.48 -10.73 0.10
CA ARG A 5 -17.37 -11.45 -0.81
C ARG A 5 -17.23 -12.98 -0.78
N TYR A 6 -16.09 -13.49 -0.31
CA TYR A 6 -15.90 -14.94 -0.11
C TYR A 6 -16.57 -15.45 1.17
N ILE A 7 -16.91 -14.55 2.08
CA ILE A 7 -17.56 -14.82 3.36
C ILE A 7 -19.06 -14.53 3.26
N GLU A 8 -19.40 -13.35 2.73
CA GLU A 8 -20.77 -12.85 2.60
C GLU A 8 -21.40 -13.25 1.26
N LYS A 9 -22.14 -14.34 1.24
CA LYS A 9 -22.79 -14.91 0.04
C LYS A 9 -23.62 -13.90 -0.76
N LYS A 10 -24.27 -12.93 -0.10
CA LYS A 10 -25.04 -11.88 -0.77
C LYS A 10 -24.22 -10.97 -1.66
N LEU A 11 -22.89 -10.89 -1.41
CA LEU A 11 -21.96 -10.05 -2.16
C LEU A 11 -21.28 -10.81 -3.31
N GLU A 12 -21.38 -12.14 -3.36
CA GLU A 12 -20.70 -13.00 -4.34
C GLU A 12 -20.98 -12.60 -5.79
N ARG A 13 -22.22 -12.17 -6.07
CA ARG A 13 -22.69 -11.82 -7.44
C ARG A 13 -22.76 -10.31 -7.72
N SER A 14 -22.41 -9.48 -6.76
CA SER A 14 -22.48 -8.02 -6.86
C SER A 14 -21.12 -7.35 -7.08
N CYS A 15 -20.09 -8.13 -7.40
CA CYS A 15 -18.76 -7.62 -7.65
C CYS A 15 -18.73 -6.76 -8.93
N PRO A 16 -18.26 -5.51 -8.86
CA PRO A 16 -18.01 -4.71 -10.06
C PRO A 16 -16.97 -5.37 -10.97
N THR A 17 -17.03 -5.07 -12.26
CA THR A 17 -16.04 -5.56 -13.22
C THR A 17 -14.65 -5.06 -12.83
N ASP A 18 -13.69 -5.98 -12.65
CA ASP A 18 -12.30 -5.62 -12.46
C ASP A 18 -11.72 -5.04 -13.76
N THR A 19 -11.24 -3.82 -13.69
CA THR A 19 -10.60 -3.10 -14.80
C THR A 19 -9.13 -2.84 -14.58
N LEU A 20 -8.56 -3.33 -13.46
CA LEU A 20 -7.15 -3.15 -13.10
C LEU A 20 -6.35 -4.43 -13.27
N GLY A 21 -7.02 -5.60 -13.22
CA GLY A 21 -6.35 -6.90 -13.30
C GLY A 21 -5.46 -7.21 -12.12
N CYS A 22 -5.68 -6.55 -10.98
CA CYS A 22 -4.90 -6.77 -9.77
C CYS A 22 -5.44 -7.98 -8.99
N PRO A 23 -4.59 -8.75 -8.31
CA PRO A 23 -5.04 -9.84 -7.46
C PRO A 23 -5.84 -9.33 -6.26
N ASP A 24 -6.87 -10.09 -5.83
CA ASP A 24 -7.68 -9.78 -4.65
C ASP A 24 -6.86 -9.87 -3.35
N ILE A 25 -5.88 -10.77 -3.33
CA ILE A 25 -4.95 -10.97 -2.21
C ILE A 25 -3.55 -11.11 -2.79
N LEU A 26 -2.62 -10.32 -2.30
CA LEU A 26 -1.21 -10.43 -2.61
C LEU A 26 -0.41 -10.40 -1.30
N LEU A 27 0.34 -11.46 -1.06
CA LEU A 27 1.18 -11.61 0.12
C LEU A 27 2.65 -11.62 -0.31
N LEU A 28 3.47 -10.87 0.39
CA LEU A 28 4.91 -10.84 0.21
C LEU A 28 5.57 -11.61 1.34
N GLN A 29 6.32 -12.65 1.00
CA GLN A 29 7.21 -13.31 1.94
C GLN A 29 8.56 -12.56 1.94
N CYS A 30 8.84 -11.85 3.02
CA CYS A 30 10.07 -11.08 3.16
C CYS A 30 11.10 -11.89 3.95
N GLU A 31 12.15 -12.32 3.28
CA GLU A 31 13.28 -13.04 3.91
C GLU A 31 14.39 -12.09 4.37
N GLU A 32 14.35 -10.84 3.92
CA GLU A 32 15.28 -9.78 4.26
C GLU A 32 14.51 -8.50 4.58
N LEU A 33 14.88 -7.84 5.67
CA LEU A 33 14.25 -6.59 6.09
C LEU A 33 15.31 -5.56 6.49
N ALA A 34 15.05 -4.31 6.17
CA ALA A 34 15.75 -3.16 6.72
C ALA A 34 14.76 -2.32 7.55
N VAL A 35 14.99 -2.22 8.84
CA VAL A 35 14.11 -1.50 9.78
C VAL A 35 14.82 -0.27 10.29
N ILE A 36 14.25 0.90 10.05
CA ILE A 36 14.76 2.16 10.58
C ILE A 36 13.96 2.52 11.83
N ASP A 37 14.60 2.50 12.96
CA ASP A 37 14.06 3.01 14.22
C ASP A 37 14.35 4.50 14.31
N ASN A 38 13.35 5.30 14.01
CA ASN A 38 13.47 6.76 14.01
C ASN A 38 13.67 7.33 15.43
N LEU A 39 13.23 6.62 16.47
CA LEU A 39 13.38 7.07 17.84
C LEU A 39 14.82 6.92 18.33
N SER A 40 15.44 5.77 18.08
CA SER A 40 16.82 5.51 18.48
C SER A 40 17.85 5.90 17.40
N GLY A 41 17.42 6.27 16.19
CA GLY A 41 18.29 6.59 15.05
C GLY A 41 19.07 5.37 14.55
N LYS A 42 18.57 4.16 14.73
CA LYS A 42 19.24 2.92 14.36
C LYS A 42 18.62 2.30 13.09
N LEU A 43 19.48 1.68 12.31
CA LEU A 43 19.08 0.80 11.20
C LEU A 43 19.38 -0.65 11.58
N TYR A 44 18.36 -1.49 11.53
CA TYR A 44 18.48 -2.94 11.71
C TYR A 44 18.39 -3.61 10.33
N LEU A 45 19.38 -4.43 10.02
CA LEU A 45 19.33 -5.34 8.88
C LEU A 45 19.04 -6.75 9.41
N ILE A 46 18.00 -7.36 8.89
CA ILE A 46 17.52 -8.67 9.33
C ILE A 46 17.52 -9.60 8.13
N VAL A 47 18.09 -10.78 8.30
CA VAL A 47 18.04 -11.87 7.32
C VAL A 47 17.52 -13.10 8.03
N TYR A 48 16.42 -13.65 7.53
CA TYR A 48 15.86 -14.89 8.05
C TYR A 48 16.68 -16.07 7.55
N ALA A 49 16.94 -17.04 8.43
CA ALA A 49 17.68 -18.24 8.13
C ALA A 49 16.90 -19.47 8.59
N ASP A 50 16.69 -20.44 7.72
CA ASP A 50 16.07 -21.71 8.08
C ASP A 50 17.11 -22.61 8.77
N PRO A 51 16.97 -22.93 10.06
CA PRO A 51 17.93 -23.74 10.79
C PRO A 51 18.03 -25.18 10.28
N ALA A 52 17.07 -25.65 9.50
CA ALA A 52 17.09 -26.98 8.89
C ALA A 52 18.04 -27.06 7.67
N GLN A 53 18.46 -25.91 7.15
CA GLN A 53 19.35 -25.87 5.98
C GLN A 53 20.83 -25.91 6.43
N PRO A 54 21.68 -26.68 5.70
CA PRO A 54 23.12 -26.64 5.93
C PRO A 54 23.68 -25.22 5.79
N GLU A 55 24.57 -24.82 6.68
CA GLU A 55 25.25 -23.52 6.64
C GLU A 55 24.34 -22.28 6.67
N ALA A 56 23.06 -22.41 7.03
CA ALA A 56 22.09 -21.32 7.03
C ALA A 56 22.61 -20.08 7.76
N TYR A 57 23.20 -20.24 8.93
CA TYR A 57 23.78 -19.15 9.72
C TYR A 57 24.95 -18.46 8.99
N THR A 58 25.86 -19.24 8.41
CA THR A 58 27.02 -18.73 7.69
C THR A 58 26.59 -17.91 6.48
N ASN A 59 25.61 -18.42 5.73
CA ASN A 59 25.03 -17.75 4.56
C ASN A 59 24.31 -16.47 4.94
N ALA A 60 23.51 -16.48 6.00
CA ALA A 60 22.84 -15.28 6.52
C ALA A 60 23.83 -14.20 6.96
N LYS A 61 24.91 -14.59 7.65
CA LYS A 61 25.98 -13.64 8.01
C LYS A 61 26.69 -13.05 6.79
N LYS A 62 26.92 -13.84 5.75
CA LYS A 62 27.47 -13.33 4.50
C LYS A 62 26.51 -12.32 3.87
N ARG A 63 25.23 -12.67 3.79
CA ARG A 63 24.20 -11.79 3.21
C ARG A 63 24.07 -10.47 3.98
N LEU A 64 24.12 -10.49 5.31
CA LEU A 64 24.11 -9.26 6.11
C LEU A 64 25.32 -8.34 5.80
N ARG A 65 26.50 -8.91 5.55
CA ARG A 65 27.67 -8.12 5.13
C ARG A 65 27.46 -7.49 3.77
N ASP A 66 26.90 -8.26 2.82
CA ASP A 66 26.63 -7.76 1.47
C ASP A 66 25.60 -6.61 1.48
N LEU A 67 24.53 -6.74 2.28
CA LEU A 67 23.54 -5.67 2.49
C LEU A 67 24.18 -4.41 3.10
N LYS A 68 25.05 -4.61 4.11
CA LYS A 68 25.78 -3.48 4.71
C LYS A 68 26.69 -2.75 3.70
N GLU A 69 27.36 -3.49 2.83
CA GLU A 69 28.17 -2.89 1.77
C GLU A 69 27.29 -2.13 0.76
N GLN A 70 26.14 -2.67 0.36
CA GLN A 70 25.19 -1.99 -0.53
C GLN A 70 24.75 -0.61 0.00
N LEU A 71 24.62 -0.44 1.30
CA LEU A 71 24.24 0.85 1.92
C LEU A 71 25.31 1.95 1.74
N LYS A 72 26.53 1.59 1.38
CA LYS A 72 27.61 2.58 1.12
C LYS A 72 27.52 3.22 -0.26
N TYR A 73 26.76 2.60 -1.17
CA TYR A 73 26.62 3.15 -2.52
C TYR A 73 25.57 4.27 -2.52
N SER A 74 25.92 5.39 -3.14
CA SER A 74 24.97 6.48 -3.35
C SER A 74 23.93 6.08 -4.41
N VAL A 75 22.68 6.39 -4.15
CA VAL A 75 21.60 6.22 -5.12
C VAL A 75 21.35 7.55 -5.81
N SER A 76 21.46 7.57 -7.13
CA SER A 76 21.11 8.76 -7.91
C SER A 76 19.60 9.02 -7.76
N ALA A 77 19.26 10.22 -7.29
CA ALA A 77 17.88 10.66 -7.30
C ALA A 77 17.43 10.89 -8.75
N SER A 78 16.29 10.31 -9.13
CA SER A 78 15.69 10.63 -10.42
C SER A 78 15.33 12.11 -10.46
N VAL A 79 15.83 12.82 -11.46
CA VAL A 79 15.44 14.22 -11.69
C VAL A 79 14.01 14.24 -12.17
N VAL A 80 13.12 14.83 -11.36
CA VAL A 80 11.72 15.02 -11.74
C VAL A 80 11.66 16.10 -12.81
N LYS A 81 11.27 15.73 -14.03
CA LYS A 81 11.00 16.70 -15.09
C LYS A 81 9.59 17.27 -14.88
N PRO A 82 9.39 18.59 -15.06
CA PRO A 82 8.05 19.14 -15.07
C PRO A 82 7.19 18.38 -16.07
N SER A 83 6.07 17.77 -15.62
CA SER A 83 5.12 17.13 -16.53
C SER A 83 4.07 18.16 -16.95
N GLN A 84 3.67 18.12 -18.22
CA GLN A 84 2.48 18.82 -18.65
C GLN A 84 1.28 18.23 -17.91
N GLY A 85 0.41 19.08 -17.42
CA GLY A 85 -0.80 18.63 -16.73
C GLY A 85 -1.72 17.87 -17.68
N PHE A 86 -1.88 16.57 -17.48
CA PHE A 86 -2.87 15.78 -18.21
C PHE A 86 -4.26 15.96 -17.57
N PRO A 87 -5.33 15.94 -18.35
CA PRO A 87 -6.69 15.93 -17.81
C PRO A 87 -6.89 14.68 -16.96
N ALA A 88 -7.72 14.82 -15.92
CA ALA A 88 -8.10 13.71 -15.07
C ALA A 88 -9.49 13.20 -15.49
N GLU A 89 -9.61 11.90 -15.69
CA GLU A 89 -10.88 11.20 -15.87
C GLU A 89 -11.45 10.82 -14.51
N ARG A 90 -12.75 10.98 -14.33
CA ARG A 90 -13.46 10.65 -13.09
C ARG A 90 -14.56 9.64 -13.40
N ASP A 91 -14.61 8.56 -12.64
CA ASP A 91 -15.64 7.52 -12.80
C ASP A 91 -17.01 8.00 -12.27
N PHE A 92 -17.04 9.06 -11.46
CA PHE A 92 -18.24 9.62 -10.85
C PHE A 92 -18.45 11.05 -11.31
N ALA A 93 -19.57 11.35 -11.93
CA ALA A 93 -19.96 12.73 -12.21
C ALA A 93 -20.23 13.47 -10.87
N LYS A 94 -19.95 14.77 -10.83
CA LYS A 94 -20.11 15.56 -9.60
C LYS A 94 -21.54 15.49 -9.03
N ALA A 95 -22.54 15.54 -9.90
CA ALA A 95 -23.94 15.48 -9.48
C ALA A 95 -24.29 14.13 -8.84
N ASP A 96 -23.84 13.03 -9.45
CA ASP A 96 -24.08 11.68 -8.95
C ASP A 96 -23.35 11.41 -7.63
N TYR A 97 -22.13 11.93 -7.47
CA TYR A 97 -21.39 11.86 -6.22
C TYR A 97 -22.14 12.59 -5.09
N ILE A 98 -22.65 13.80 -5.36
CA ILE A 98 -23.43 14.57 -4.37
C ILE A 98 -24.72 13.82 -4.02
N ALA A 99 -25.42 13.26 -5.00
CA ALA A 99 -26.63 12.44 -4.76
C ALA A 99 -26.33 11.22 -3.90
N ALA A 100 -25.21 10.53 -4.15
CA ALA A 100 -24.78 9.39 -3.35
C ALA A 100 -24.49 9.80 -1.89
N VAL A 101 -23.85 10.95 -1.66
CA VAL A 101 -23.61 11.48 -0.30
C VAL A 101 -24.92 11.84 0.40
N VAL A 102 -25.86 12.46 -0.29
CA VAL A 102 -27.20 12.76 0.28
C VAL A 102 -27.89 11.46 0.67
N ARG A 103 -27.91 10.47 -0.21
CA ARG A 103 -28.49 9.15 0.08
C ARG A 103 -27.82 8.46 1.25
N ALA A 104 -26.50 8.52 1.36
CA ALA A 104 -25.76 7.98 2.50
C ALA A 104 -26.19 8.63 3.82
N LYS A 105 -26.38 9.95 3.83
CA LYS A 105 -26.87 10.67 5.02
C LYS A 105 -28.28 10.24 5.45
N GLU A 106 -29.18 9.99 4.49
CA GLU A 106 -30.52 9.47 4.76
C GLU A 106 -30.46 8.07 5.41
N LEU A 107 -29.62 7.19 4.90
CA LEU A 107 -29.44 5.84 5.42
C LEU A 107 -28.82 5.84 6.83
N ILE A 108 -27.87 6.75 7.09
CA ILE A 108 -27.31 6.97 8.43
C ILE A 108 -28.42 7.44 9.40
N ALA A 109 -29.23 8.41 8.97
CA ALA A 109 -30.35 8.90 9.79
C ALA A 109 -31.42 7.85 10.03
N GLY A 110 -31.61 6.91 9.07
CA GLY A 110 -32.50 5.75 9.19
C GLY A 110 -31.96 4.61 10.06
N GLY A 111 -30.70 4.67 10.47
CA GLY A 111 -30.07 3.65 11.32
C GLY A 111 -29.52 2.43 10.56
N ASP A 112 -29.42 2.47 9.22
CA ASP A 112 -28.88 1.37 8.43
C ASP A 112 -27.38 1.13 8.71
N PHE A 113 -26.62 2.19 8.94
CA PHE A 113 -25.21 2.16 9.35
C PHE A 113 -24.79 3.48 10.00
N MET A 114 -23.67 3.47 10.72
CA MET A 114 -23.14 4.66 11.41
C MET A 114 -22.17 5.48 10.54
N GLN A 115 -21.44 4.80 9.66
CA GLN A 115 -20.42 5.41 8.80
C GLN A 115 -20.35 4.69 7.45
N VAL A 116 -20.15 5.47 6.39
CA VAL A 116 -19.87 4.96 5.05
C VAL A 116 -18.92 5.87 4.32
N GLN A 117 -18.01 5.31 3.54
CA GLN A 117 -17.12 6.05 2.67
C GLN A 117 -17.63 6.01 1.25
N VAL A 118 -17.97 7.18 0.70
CA VAL A 118 -18.32 7.34 -0.72
C VAL A 118 -17.04 7.75 -1.46
N GLY A 119 -16.44 6.81 -2.18
CA GLY A 119 -15.22 7.02 -2.94
C GLY A 119 -15.46 7.23 -4.42
N GLN A 120 -14.48 7.76 -5.13
CA GLN A 120 -14.44 7.76 -6.59
C GLN A 120 -13.04 7.44 -7.08
N ARG A 121 -12.94 6.82 -8.25
CA ARG A 121 -11.68 6.63 -8.94
C ARG A 121 -11.40 7.81 -9.86
N ILE A 122 -10.16 8.29 -9.79
CA ILE A 122 -9.63 9.32 -10.68
C ILE A 122 -8.49 8.70 -11.45
N LYS A 123 -8.57 8.72 -12.78
CA LYS A 123 -7.52 8.24 -13.68
C LYS A 123 -6.76 9.41 -14.25
N LYS A 124 -5.45 9.31 -14.29
CA LYS A 124 -4.59 10.32 -14.88
C LYS A 124 -3.32 9.67 -15.42
N PRO A 125 -2.88 10.01 -16.64
CA PRO A 125 -1.58 9.58 -17.12
C PRO A 125 -0.46 10.06 -16.18
N TYR A 126 0.46 9.17 -15.84
CA TYR A 126 1.58 9.45 -14.98
C TYR A 126 2.88 8.94 -15.63
N THR A 127 3.82 9.85 -15.90
CA THR A 127 5.04 9.57 -16.67
C THR A 127 6.31 9.63 -15.82
N GLN A 128 6.18 9.93 -14.53
CA GLN A 128 7.30 9.98 -13.61
C GLN A 128 7.50 8.65 -12.88
N SER A 129 8.63 8.51 -12.20
CA SER A 129 8.87 7.35 -11.35
C SER A 129 7.82 7.25 -10.23
N PRO A 130 7.21 6.08 -10.00
CA PRO A 130 6.29 5.88 -8.88
C PRO A 130 6.90 6.24 -7.52
N LEU A 131 8.20 6.02 -7.34
CA LEU A 131 8.92 6.44 -6.13
C LEU A 131 8.95 7.97 -5.98
N SER A 132 8.99 8.72 -7.09
CA SER A 132 8.89 10.18 -7.06
C SER A 132 7.52 10.64 -6.57
N LEU A 133 6.44 9.92 -6.93
CA LEU A 133 5.10 10.18 -6.40
C LEU A 133 5.05 9.96 -4.88
N TYR A 134 5.62 8.85 -4.39
CA TYR A 134 5.71 8.58 -2.95
C TYR A 134 6.44 9.71 -2.22
N ARG A 135 7.59 10.16 -2.75
CA ARG A 135 8.39 11.23 -2.16
C ARG A 135 7.63 12.56 -2.12
N ALA A 136 6.93 12.90 -3.20
CA ALA A 136 6.08 14.10 -3.24
C ALA A 136 4.94 14.02 -2.23
N LEU A 137 4.24 12.87 -2.17
CA LEU A 137 3.17 12.63 -1.22
C LEU A 137 3.65 12.74 0.22
N ARG A 138 4.81 12.17 0.54
CA ARG A 138 5.43 12.26 1.86
C ARG A 138 5.74 13.70 2.28
N SER A 139 6.11 14.56 1.33
CA SER A 139 6.42 15.97 1.61
C SER A 139 5.18 16.83 1.73
N LEU A 140 4.15 16.57 0.92
CA LEU A 140 2.94 17.38 0.84
C LEU A 140 1.90 16.99 1.90
N ASN A 141 1.78 15.70 2.19
CA ASN A 141 0.78 15.16 3.10
C ASN A 141 1.38 14.01 3.92
N PRO A 142 2.31 14.30 4.84
CA PRO A 142 2.89 13.27 5.70
C PRO A 142 1.80 12.63 6.56
N SER A 143 1.87 11.30 6.66
CA SER A 143 0.87 10.49 7.33
C SER A 143 1.54 9.41 8.18
N PRO A 144 0.95 8.94 9.29
CA PRO A 144 1.54 7.91 10.12
C PRO A 144 1.82 6.60 9.39
N TYR A 145 0.97 6.26 8.42
CA TYR A 145 1.04 4.99 7.67
C TYR A 145 1.26 5.26 6.19
N MET A 146 2.50 5.55 5.84
CA MET A 146 2.89 5.72 4.43
C MET A 146 3.48 4.43 3.90
N TYR A 147 3.11 4.07 2.66
CA TYR A 147 3.63 2.88 2.02
C TYR A 147 3.90 3.08 0.54
N TYR A 148 4.87 2.32 0.07
CA TYR A 148 5.23 2.19 -1.33
C TYR A 148 5.49 0.71 -1.61
N TYR A 149 4.63 0.10 -2.39
CA TYR A 149 4.80 -1.28 -2.84
C TYR A 149 5.13 -1.29 -4.32
N ASN A 150 6.12 -2.09 -4.67
CA ASN A 150 6.50 -2.39 -6.05
C ASN A 150 6.17 -3.86 -6.32
N PHE A 151 5.21 -4.09 -7.18
CA PHE A 151 4.72 -5.42 -7.54
C PHE A 151 5.02 -5.68 -9.01
N SER A 152 6.24 -6.14 -9.30
CA SER A 152 6.64 -6.49 -10.65
C SER A 152 5.99 -7.79 -11.10
N GLY A 153 5.35 -7.77 -12.27
CA GLY A 153 4.75 -8.96 -12.89
C GLY A 153 3.56 -9.55 -12.15
N ALA A 154 2.95 -8.80 -11.22
CA ALA A 154 1.90 -9.33 -10.34
C ALA A 154 0.47 -9.18 -10.89
N THR A 155 0.26 -8.51 -12.01
CA THR A 155 -1.03 -8.48 -12.69
C THR A 155 -1.26 -9.73 -13.54
N ALA A 156 -2.49 -10.02 -13.91
CA ALA A 156 -2.85 -11.20 -14.70
C ALA A 156 -2.15 -11.26 -16.08
N ASP A 157 -1.81 -10.12 -16.66
CA ASP A 157 -1.08 -9.97 -17.91
C ASP A 157 0.44 -9.84 -17.71
N GLY A 158 0.94 -9.98 -16.46
CA GLY A 158 2.34 -9.86 -16.11
C GLY A 158 2.87 -8.44 -16.08
N ALA A 159 2.01 -7.43 -16.09
CA ALA A 159 2.44 -6.03 -15.98
C ALA A 159 2.87 -5.66 -14.56
N ASP A 160 3.72 -4.67 -14.47
CA ASP A 160 4.15 -4.09 -13.21
C ASP A 160 3.12 -3.09 -12.70
N PHE A 161 2.86 -3.11 -11.40
CA PHE A 161 2.12 -2.04 -10.77
C PHE A 161 2.72 -1.64 -9.42
N HIS A 162 2.37 -0.44 -8.98
CA HIS A 162 2.85 0.11 -7.74
C HIS A 162 1.66 0.58 -6.90
N VAL A 163 1.74 0.38 -5.60
CA VAL A 163 0.76 0.95 -4.67
C VAL A 163 1.47 1.98 -3.80
N VAL A 164 0.99 3.22 -3.87
CA VAL A 164 1.52 4.35 -3.12
C VAL A 164 0.40 4.91 -2.26
N GLY A 165 0.62 5.02 -0.97
CA GLY A 165 -0.42 5.54 -0.09
C GLY A 165 0.12 6.32 1.10
N ALA A 166 -0.78 7.14 1.66
CA ALA A 166 -0.61 7.88 2.90
C ALA A 166 -1.91 7.75 3.69
N SER A 167 -1.93 6.89 4.69
CA SER A 167 -3.11 6.63 5.51
C SER A 167 -2.98 7.31 6.88
N PRO A 168 -3.96 8.10 7.31
CA PRO A 168 -3.95 8.73 8.62
C PRO A 168 -4.45 7.83 9.74
N GLU A 169 -5.14 6.74 9.42
CA GLU A 169 -5.94 5.96 10.35
C GLU A 169 -5.57 4.47 10.28
N ILE A 170 -5.60 3.82 11.44
CA ILE A 170 -5.48 2.36 11.58
C ILE A 170 -6.86 1.72 11.49
N LEU A 171 -6.94 0.52 10.94
CA LEU A 171 -8.17 -0.27 10.94
C LEU A 171 -8.39 -0.94 12.30
N VAL A 172 -7.35 -1.59 12.82
CA VAL A 172 -7.35 -2.26 14.12
C VAL A 172 -5.93 -2.28 14.66
N ARG A 173 -5.78 -2.15 15.98
CA ARG A 173 -4.49 -2.25 16.66
C ARG A 173 -4.63 -3.13 17.88
N GLN A 174 -3.73 -4.08 18.02
CA GLN A 174 -3.56 -4.89 19.22
C GLN A 174 -2.25 -4.47 19.91
N GLU A 175 -2.31 -4.19 21.18
CA GLU A 175 -1.14 -3.87 22.01
C GLU A 175 -1.08 -4.84 23.20
N HIS A 176 0.12 -5.38 23.45
CA HIS A 176 0.38 -6.10 24.68
C HIS A 176 0.63 -5.10 25.79
N THR A 177 -0.16 -5.15 26.83
CA THR A 177 0.06 -4.37 28.03
C THR A 177 0.58 -5.27 29.16
N PRO A 178 1.28 -4.72 30.16
CA PRO A 178 1.71 -5.49 31.33
C PRO A 178 0.57 -6.15 32.11
N GLU A 179 -0.67 -5.70 31.88
CA GLU A 179 -1.90 -6.17 32.53
C GLU A 179 -2.63 -7.26 31.74
N GLY A 180 -2.15 -7.59 30.54
CA GLY A 180 -2.74 -8.56 29.61
C GLY A 180 -3.20 -7.92 28.29
N ASP A 181 -3.69 -8.78 27.39
CA ASP A 181 -4.20 -8.39 26.07
C ASP A 181 -5.64 -7.85 26.15
#